data_ee91e9921ac362145c14d208cd1725bd
#
_entry.id   ee91e9921ac362145c14d208cd1725bd
#
_cell.length_a   1.000
_cell.length_b   1.000
_cell.length_c   1.000
_cell.angle_alpha   90.00
_cell.angle_beta   90.00
_cell.angle_gamma   90.00
#
_symmetry.space_group_name_H-M   'P 1'
#
loop_
_entity.id
_entity.type
_entity.pdbx_description
1 polymer ?
#
loop_
_entity_poly.entity_id
_entity_poly.type
_entity_poly.pdbx_seq_one_letter_code
_entity_poly.pdbx_strand_id
1 'polypeptide(L)'
;MEKFNAICAEYSWLVTAISIILSALISWAITVAYFRKDNKILAQLSIIQPMYELTKYPFSSLNYNELNILANNYAIKFLSKKSKDSIAELIRCTSQIYGYNQDKLYAESVIELYLNKLKENDVNIYIEPISDDIDIDEKQIPSRILDFEQYIESLFKKEYFLQHENNAENLLNSILNKNAKDLFNLENPIDFFGTKTYIEVLNTTNKMQKWSKKFKRYKDSVNNFVAVNKIKENRNKV
;
A
#
# COMPACT_ATOMS: atom_id res chain seq x y z
N MET A 1 15.70 -29.25 -69.76
CA MET A 1 16.71 -28.64 -68.87
C MET A 1 17.30 -27.34 -69.42
N GLU A 2 17.65 -27.26 -70.69
CA GLU A 2 18.26 -26.03 -71.28
C GLU A 2 17.37 -24.79 -71.23
N LYS A 3 16.06 -24.89 -71.47
CA LYS A 3 15.13 -23.76 -71.34
C LYS A 3 15.01 -23.24 -69.90
N PHE A 4 15.12 -24.11 -68.92
CA PHE A 4 15.11 -23.72 -67.54
C PHE A 4 16.40 -22.99 -67.13
N ASN A 5 17.55 -23.47 -67.60
CA ASN A 5 18.83 -22.82 -67.38
C ASN A 5 18.92 -21.44 -68.04
N ALA A 6 18.34 -21.30 -69.26
CA ALA A 6 18.29 -20.01 -69.96
C ALA A 6 17.41 -19.00 -69.21
N ILE A 7 16.24 -19.41 -68.67
CA ILE A 7 15.38 -18.56 -67.87
C ILE A 7 16.08 -18.18 -66.58
N CYS A 8 16.75 -19.10 -65.89
CA CYS A 8 17.52 -18.81 -64.68
C CYS A 8 18.70 -17.83 -64.94
N ALA A 9 19.35 -17.91 -66.11
CA ALA A 9 20.39 -16.95 -66.43
C ALA A 9 19.86 -15.55 -66.74
N GLU A 10 18.73 -15.46 -67.44
CA GLU A 10 18.11 -14.20 -67.83
C GLU A 10 17.55 -13.44 -66.59
N TYR A 11 17.08 -14.19 -65.55
CA TYR A 11 16.56 -13.62 -64.32
C TYR A 11 17.53 -13.72 -63.13
N SER A 12 18.78 -14.06 -63.30
CA SER A 12 19.78 -14.26 -62.22
C SER A 12 19.96 -13.01 -61.40
N TRP A 13 19.85 -11.82 -61.95
CA TRP A 13 19.92 -10.56 -61.26
C TRP A 13 18.70 -10.37 -60.31
N LEU A 14 17.53 -10.83 -60.74
CA LEU A 14 16.28 -10.80 -59.92
C LEU A 14 16.41 -11.72 -58.71
N VAL A 15 16.95 -12.94 -58.89
CA VAL A 15 17.20 -13.89 -57.79
C VAL A 15 18.22 -13.33 -56.82
N THR A 16 19.28 -12.68 -57.34
CA THR A 16 20.28 -12.01 -56.51
C THR A 16 19.67 -10.85 -55.74
N ALA A 17 18.86 -10.00 -56.36
CA ALA A 17 18.19 -8.88 -55.72
C ALA A 17 17.21 -9.36 -54.61
N ILE A 18 16.43 -10.39 -54.89
CA ILE A 18 15.51 -10.98 -53.90
C ILE A 18 16.30 -11.57 -52.71
N SER A 19 17.42 -12.25 -52.97
CA SER A 19 18.27 -12.82 -51.90
C SER A 19 18.88 -11.75 -51.00
N ILE A 20 19.29 -10.61 -51.56
CA ILE A 20 19.83 -9.47 -50.81
C ILE A 20 18.71 -8.87 -49.89
N ILE A 21 17.51 -8.65 -50.47
CA ILE A 21 16.37 -8.12 -49.72
C ILE A 21 15.97 -9.05 -48.58
N LEU A 22 15.87 -10.37 -48.86
CA LEU A 22 15.55 -11.38 -47.84
C LEU A 22 16.60 -11.42 -46.73
N SER A 23 17.89 -11.38 -47.09
CA SER A 23 18.98 -11.34 -46.12
C SER A 23 18.92 -10.08 -45.24
N ALA A 24 18.64 -8.93 -45.84
CA ALA A 24 18.48 -7.67 -45.14
C ALA A 24 17.28 -7.73 -44.16
N LEU A 25 16.13 -8.27 -44.60
CA LEU A 25 14.94 -8.45 -43.77
C LEU A 25 15.18 -9.41 -42.59
N ILE A 26 15.86 -10.53 -42.84
CA ILE A 26 16.23 -11.48 -41.79
C ILE A 26 17.17 -10.83 -40.77
N SER A 27 18.24 -10.17 -41.25
CA SER A 27 19.18 -9.45 -40.39
C SER A 27 18.48 -8.37 -39.54
N TRP A 28 17.58 -7.61 -40.16
CA TRP A 28 16.77 -6.62 -39.47
C TRP A 28 15.87 -7.25 -38.39
N ALA A 29 15.17 -8.34 -38.72
CA ALA A 29 14.29 -9.06 -37.78
C ALA A 29 15.09 -9.62 -36.60
N ILE A 30 16.27 -10.20 -36.85
CA ILE A 30 17.18 -10.68 -35.81
C ILE A 30 17.62 -9.53 -34.91
N THR A 31 18.07 -8.42 -35.48
CA THR A 31 18.53 -7.24 -34.74
C THR A 31 17.40 -6.68 -33.85
N VAL A 32 16.19 -6.55 -34.38
CA VAL A 32 15.04 -6.10 -33.62
C VAL A 32 14.69 -7.06 -32.47
N ALA A 33 14.79 -8.38 -32.71
CA ALA A 33 14.54 -9.38 -31.67
C ALA A 33 15.57 -9.29 -30.55
N TYR A 34 16.86 -9.18 -30.85
CA TYR A 34 17.91 -8.98 -29.85
C TYR A 34 17.73 -7.66 -29.09
N PHE A 35 17.52 -6.56 -29.79
CA PHE A 35 17.27 -5.26 -29.17
C PHE A 35 16.11 -5.29 -28.19
N ARG A 36 14.99 -5.93 -28.55
CA ARG A 36 13.83 -6.08 -27.64
C ARG A 36 14.18 -6.94 -26.45
N LYS A 37 14.93 -8.03 -26.63
CA LYS A 37 15.35 -8.92 -25.54
C LYS A 37 16.27 -8.20 -24.57
N ASP A 38 17.27 -7.49 -25.04
CA ASP A 38 18.26 -6.78 -24.22
C ASP A 38 17.59 -5.64 -23.44
N ASN A 39 16.74 -4.86 -24.10
CA ASN A 39 15.98 -3.80 -23.43
C ASN A 39 15.01 -4.35 -22.37
N LYS A 40 14.44 -5.54 -22.59
CA LYS A 40 13.61 -6.20 -21.59
C LYS A 40 14.44 -6.62 -20.37
N ILE A 41 15.63 -7.18 -20.57
CA ILE A 41 16.55 -7.54 -19.48
C ILE A 41 16.97 -6.29 -18.73
N LEU A 42 17.35 -5.23 -19.45
CA LEU A 42 17.71 -3.95 -18.84
C LEU A 42 16.56 -3.39 -18.00
N ALA A 43 15.33 -3.41 -18.52
CA ALA A 43 14.16 -2.96 -17.77
C ALA A 43 13.88 -3.82 -16.52
N GLN A 44 14.14 -5.12 -16.57
CA GLN A 44 14.05 -5.98 -15.39
C GLN A 44 15.07 -5.60 -14.31
N LEU A 45 16.29 -5.34 -14.69
CA LEU A 45 17.38 -4.99 -13.76
C LEU A 45 17.25 -3.55 -13.22
N SER A 46 16.88 -2.61 -14.09
CA SER A 46 16.84 -1.19 -13.72
C SER A 46 15.51 -0.73 -13.10
N ILE A 47 14.44 -1.49 -13.25
CA ILE A 47 13.10 -1.12 -12.74
C ILE A 47 12.55 -2.18 -11.80
N ILE A 48 12.39 -3.41 -12.28
CA ILE A 48 11.66 -4.46 -11.55
C ILE A 48 12.39 -4.82 -10.25
N GLN A 49 13.70 -5.02 -10.32
CA GLN A 49 14.47 -5.39 -9.14
C GLN A 49 14.52 -4.26 -8.09
N PRO A 50 14.83 -3.00 -8.44
CA PRO A 50 14.73 -1.89 -7.48
C PRO A 50 13.33 -1.72 -6.89
N MET A 51 12.27 -1.81 -7.70
CA MET A 51 10.90 -1.74 -7.20
C MET A 51 10.61 -2.82 -6.16
N TYR A 52 11.07 -4.05 -6.40
CA TYR A 52 10.90 -5.14 -5.44
C TYR A 52 11.60 -4.83 -4.10
N GLU A 53 12.82 -4.31 -4.12
CA GLU A 53 13.51 -3.93 -2.89
C GLU A 53 12.75 -2.85 -2.10
N LEU A 54 12.16 -1.87 -2.79
CA LEU A 54 11.34 -0.83 -2.15
C LEU A 54 10.06 -1.38 -1.50
N THR A 55 9.51 -2.51 -1.99
CA THR A 55 8.32 -3.13 -1.37
C THR A 55 8.58 -3.68 0.03
N LYS A 56 9.82 -3.85 0.45
CA LYS A 56 10.16 -4.31 1.80
C LYS A 56 9.86 -3.26 2.88
N TYR A 57 9.78 -1.98 2.49
CA TYR A 57 9.52 -0.86 3.39
C TYR A 57 8.33 -0.01 2.91
N PRO A 58 7.11 -0.58 2.93
CA PRO A 58 5.95 -0.01 2.24
C PRO A 58 5.43 1.29 2.84
N PHE A 59 5.81 1.60 4.09
CA PHE A 59 5.27 2.77 4.81
C PHE A 59 6.09 4.04 4.59
N SER A 60 7.29 3.93 4.02
CA SER A 60 8.16 5.07 3.76
C SER A 60 7.62 5.92 2.62
N SER A 61 7.44 7.22 2.87
CA SER A 61 7.07 8.20 1.83
C SER A 61 8.18 8.36 0.78
N LEU A 62 9.44 8.23 1.17
CA LEU A 62 10.58 8.26 0.24
C LEU A 62 10.50 7.07 -0.71
N ASN A 63 10.29 5.86 -0.19
CA ASN A 63 10.18 4.67 -1.02
C ASN A 63 8.97 4.73 -1.96
N TYR A 64 7.85 5.31 -1.52
CA TYR A 64 6.71 5.52 -2.40
C TYR A 64 7.03 6.48 -3.55
N ASN A 65 7.76 7.57 -3.27
CA ASN A 65 8.20 8.50 -4.31
C ASN A 65 9.17 7.83 -5.30
N GLU A 66 10.12 7.05 -4.82
CA GLU A 66 11.03 6.28 -5.67
C GLU A 66 10.29 5.24 -6.53
N LEU A 67 9.29 4.53 -5.99
CA LEU A 67 8.43 3.64 -6.75
C LEU A 67 7.74 4.37 -7.91
N ASN A 68 7.24 5.59 -7.68
CA ASN A 68 6.63 6.41 -8.73
C ASN A 68 7.65 6.84 -9.79
N ILE A 69 8.87 7.22 -9.40
CA ILE A 69 9.95 7.58 -10.33
C ILE A 69 10.27 6.37 -11.23
N LEU A 70 10.46 5.19 -10.64
CA LEU A 70 10.72 3.96 -11.38
C LEU A 70 9.57 3.60 -12.32
N ALA A 71 8.32 3.78 -11.89
CA ALA A 71 7.13 3.52 -12.70
C ALA A 71 6.96 4.45 -13.90
N ASN A 72 7.53 5.64 -13.83
CA ASN A 72 7.52 6.61 -14.93
C ASN A 72 8.79 6.50 -15.82
N ASN A 73 9.67 5.54 -15.56
CA ASN A 73 10.88 5.36 -16.36
C ASN A 73 10.55 4.89 -17.77
N TYR A 74 11.22 5.50 -18.76
CA TYR A 74 11.01 5.17 -20.17
C TYR A 74 11.20 3.67 -20.51
N ALA A 75 12.08 2.97 -19.78
CA ALA A 75 12.33 1.55 -20.01
C ALA A 75 11.11 0.64 -19.72
N ILE A 76 10.08 1.13 -19.01
CA ILE A 76 8.80 0.42 -18.79
C ILE A 76 8.13 0.02 -20.11
N LYS A 77 8.32 0.78 -21.17
CA LYS A 77 7.73 0.44 -22.48
C LYS A 77 8.15 -0.94 -23.00
N PHE A 78 9.32 -1.43 -22.59
CA PHE A 78 9.84 -2.74 -23.01
C PHE A 78 9.28 -3.90 -22.18
N LEU A 79 8.61 -3.62 -21.08
CA LEU A 79 7.95 -4.64 -20.26
C LEU A 79 6.65 -5.14 -20.92
N SER A 80 6.26 -6.36 -20.55
CA SER A 80 4.98 -6.93 -20.97
C SER A 80 3.81 -6.13 -20.43
N LYS A 81 2.63 -6.22 -21.06
CA LYS A 81 1.40 -5.61 -20.55
C LYS A 81 1.12 -6.06 -19.13
N LYS A 82 1.22 -7.37 -18.85
CA LYS A 82 1.01 -7.93 -17.50
C LYS A 82 1.95 -7.31 -16.44
N SER A 83 3.23 -7.10 -16.81
CA SER A 83 4.19 -6.44 -15.90
C SER A 83 3.81 -4.99 -15.64
N LYS A 84 3.39 -4.24 -16.66
CA LYS A 84 2.94 -2.85 -16.51
C LYS A 84 1.71 -2.76 -15.63
N ASP A 85 0.73 -3.64 -15.83
CA ASP A 85 -0.49 -3.69 -15.03
C ASP A 85 -0.16 -4.04 -13.56
N SER A 86 0.78 -4.97 -13.33
CA SER A 86 1.21 -5.32 -11.96
C SER A 86 1.95 -4.17 -11.26
N ILE A 87 2.73 -3.37 -11.99
CA ILE A 87 3.38 -2.16 -11.47
C ILE A 87 2.34 -1.11 -11.08
N ALA A 88 1.39 -0.84 -11.97
CA ALA A 88 0.33 0.14 -11.70
C ALA A 88 -0.49 -0.24 -10.46
N GLU A 89 -0.84 -1.52 -10.31
CA GLU A 89 -1.57 -2.02 -9.16
C GLU A 89 -0.73 -1.94 -7.88
N LEU A 90 0.56 -2.27 -7.94
CA LEU A 90 1.48 -2.14 -6.82
C LEU A 90 1.52 -0.70 -6.31
N ILE A 91 1.69 0.29 -7.20
CA ILE A 91 1.72 1.71 -6.84
C ILE A 91 0.39 2.14 -6.23
N ARG A 92 -0.74 1.75 -6.85
CA ARG A 92 -2.07 2.06 -6.36
C ARG A 92 -2.30 1.52 -4.94
N CYS A 93 -1.85 0.30 -4.65
CA CYS A 93 -1.96 -0.28 -3.31
C CYS A 93 -1.00 0.38 -2.33
N THR A 94 0.23 0.69 -2.74
CA THR A 94 1.22 1.38 -1.90
C THR A 94 0.74 2.79 -1.54
N SER A 95 0.09 3.52 -2.47
CA SER A 95 -0.47 4.85 -2.21
C SER A 95 -1.51 4.87 -1.10
N GLN A 96 -2.12 3.74 -0.78
CA GLN A 96 -3.13 3.62 0.28
C GLN A 96 -2.54 3.32 1.66
N ILE A 97 -1.24 2.99 1.73
CA ILE A 97 -0.58 2.56 2.96
C ILE A 97 0.70 3.34 3.27
N TYR A 98 1.28 4.07 2.30
CA TYR A 98 2.48 4.87 2.59
C TYR A 98 2.16 5.95 3.63
N GLY A 99 3.17 6.33 4.40
CA GLY A 99 2.98 7.28 5.51
C GLY A 99 2.19 6.69 6.69
N TYR A 100 1.95 5.38 6.70
CA TYR A 100 1.32 4.71 7.83
C TYR A 100 2.10 4.94 9.11
N ASN A 101 1.36 5.34 10.13
CA ASN A 101 1.84 5.47 11.50
C ASN A 101 1.00 4.54 12.40
N GLN A 102 1.65 3.52 12.95
CA GLN A 102 1.01 2.52 13.80
C GLN A 102 0.44 3.15 15.07
N ASP A 103 1.19 4.04 15.70
CA ASP A 103 0.79 4.67 16.96
C ASP A 103 -0.45 5.52 16.76
N LYS A 104 -0.49 6.27 15.65
CA LYS A 104 -1.68 7.05 15.27
C LYS A 104 -2.89 6.17 14.99
N LEU A 105 -2.71 5.05 14.25
CA LEU A 105 -3.81 4.14 13.98
C LEU A 105 -4.36 3.52 15.28
N TYR A 106 -3.48 3.14 16.21
CA TYR A 106 -3.91 2.64 17.51
C TYR A 106 -4.65 3.71 18.30
N ALA A 107 -4.14 4.94 18.36
CA ALA A 107 -4.83 6.05 19.02
C ALA A 107 -6.21 6.30 18.41
N GLU A 108 -6.32 6.44 17.09
CA GLU A 108 -7.60 6.60 16.39
C GLU A 108 -8.58 5.44 16.69
N SER A 109 -8.06 4.22 16.81
CA SER A 109 -8.88 3.04 17.13
C SER A 109 -9.34 3.01 18.58
N VAL A 110 -8.50 3.46 19.51
CA VAL A 110 -8.89 3.64 20.93
C VAL A 110 -9.98 4.68 21.04
N ILE A 111 -9.86 5.81 20.35
CA ILE A 111 -10.89 6.86 20.36
C ILE A 111 -12.20 6.36 19.74
N GLU A 112 -12.15 5.60 18.63
CA GLU A 112 -13.34 4.99 18.04
C GLU A 112 -14.04 4.05 19.05
N LEU A 113 -13.28 3.18 19.72
CA LEU A 113 -13.79 2.30 20.77
C LEU A 113 -14.42 3.09 21.91
N TYR A 114 -13.69 4.09 22.38
CA TYR A 114 -14.11 4.96 23.50
C TYR A 114 -15.46 5.63 23.21
N LEU A 115 -15.57 6.31 22.07
CA LEU A 115 -16.80 6.99 21.68
C LEU A 115 -17.98 6.02 21.46
N ASN A 116 -17.72 4.84 20.88
CA ASN A 116 -18.76 3.83 20.70
C ASN A 116 -19.26 3.30 22.05
N LYS A 117 -18.34 3.02 22.99
CA LYS A 117 -18.70 2.54 24.33
C LYS A 117 -19.45 3.59 25.15
N LEU A 118 -19.09 4.87 25.04
CA LEU A 118 -19.84 5.96 25.66
C LEU A 118 -21.29 6.00 25.13
N LYS A 119 -21.48 5.90 23.81
CA LYS A 119 -22.82 5.85 23.19
C LYS A 119 -23.62 4.63 23.64
N GLU A 120 -23.00 3.45 23.72
CA GLU A 120 -23.62 2.21 24.19
C GLU A 120 -24.10 2.34 25.65
N ASN A 121 -23.51 3.26 26.46
CA ASN A 121 -23.88 3.56 27.84
C ASN A 121 -24.72 4.85 27.97
N ASP A 122 -25.39 5.25 26.89
CA ASP A 122 -26.29 6.42 26.84
C ASP A 122 -25.63 7.76 27.20
N VAL A 123 -24.28 7.86 27.07
CA VAL A 123 -23.58 9.11 27.33
C VAL A 123 -23.70 10.01 26.08
N ASN A 124 -24.20 11.25 26.31
CA ASN A 124 -24.25 12.24 25.22
C ASN A 124 -22.86 12.77 24.92
N ILE A 125 -22.32 12.36 23.77
CA ILE A 125 -20.97 12.73 23.31
C ILE A 125 -20.94 13.97 22.43
N TYR A 126 -22.08 14.58 22.16
CA TYR A 126 -22.18 15.74 21.29
C TYR A 126 -22.27 17.02 22.09
N ILE A 127 -21.64 18.09 21.61
CA ILE A 127 -21.81 19.44 22.12
C ILE A 127 -23.01 20.06 21.40
N GLU A 128 -23.92 20.68 22.15
CA GLU A 128 -24.91 21.54 21.57
C GLU A 128 -24.23 22.83 21.04
N PRO A 129 -24.56 23.29 19.83
CA PRO A 129 -24.01 24.52 19.30
C PRO A 129 -24.38 25.70 20.24
N ILE A 130 -23.39 26.52 20.57
CA ILE A 130 -23.53 27.66 21.53
C ILE A 130 -24.29 28.85 20.90
N SER A 131 -24.63 28.83 19.62
CA SER A 131 -25.36 29.93 19.00
C SER A 131 -26.51 29.43 18.10
N ASP A 132 -27.67 30.05 18.31
CA ASP A 132 -28.89 29.84 17.54
C ASP A 132 -28.81 30.35 16.07
N ASP A 133 -27.69 30.97 15.67
CA ASP A 133 -27.56 31.69 14.41
C ASP A 133 -26.85 30.93 13.28
N ILE A 134 -26.46 29.68 13.49
CA ILE A 134 -25.82 28.87 12.46
C ILE A 134 -26.60 27.57 12.32
N ASP A 135 -27.27 27.42 11.17
CA ASP A 135 -27.87 26.16 10.70
C ASP A 135 -26.79 25.08 10.49
N ILE A 136 -26.14 24.63 11.55
CA ILE A 136 -25.19 23.52 11.52
C ILE A 136 -25.91 22.31 12.12
N ASP A 137 -26.58 21.57 11.24
CA ASP A 137 -27.17 20.26 11.55
C ASP A 137 -26.11 19.17 11.88
N GLU A 138 -24.84 19.52 11.94
CA GLU A 138 -23.76 18.60 12.26
C GLU A 138 -23.48 18.57 13.77
N LYS A 139 -23.88 17.47 14.41
CA LYS A 139 -23.51 17.14 15.78
C LYS A 139 -21.98 17.10 15.93
N GLN A 140 -21.40 18.13 16.54
CA GLN A 140 -19.96 18.24 16.68
C GLN A 140 -19.46 17.46 17.90
N ILE A 141 -18.37 16.72 17.69
CA ILE A 141 -17.63 16.08 18.79
C ILE A 141 -16.72 17.15 19.44
N PRO A 142 -16.59 17.17 20.79
CA PRO A 142 -15.73 18.13 21.46
C PRO A 142 -14.31 18.19 20.89
N SER A 143 -13.77 19.38 20.63
CA SER A 143 -12.37 19.55 20.16
C SER A 143 -11.35 18.91 21.12
N ARG A 144 -11.65 18.85 22.41
CA ARG A 144 -10.84 18.18 23.43
C ARG A 144 -10.65 16.67 23.17
N ILE A 145 -11.50 16.03 22.34
CA ILE A 145 -11.27 14.65 21.89
C ILE A 145 -10.05 14.55 20.97
N LEU A 146 -9.78 15.56 20.15
CA LEU A 146 -8.56 15.58 19.32
C LEU A 146 -7.30 15.69 20.18
N ASP A 147 -7.34 16.52 21.23
CA ASP A 147 -6.23 16.63 22.18
C ASP A 147 -6.02 15.31 22.92
N PHE A 148 -7.11 14.63 23.25
CA PHE A 148 -7.07 13.32 23.90
C PHE A 148 -6.51 12.24 22.95
N GLU A 149 -6.87 12.26 21.66
CA GLU A 149 -6.29 11.38 20.64
C GLU A 149 -4.76 11.56 20.56
N GLN A 150 -4.30 12.80 20.52
CA GLN A 150 -2.87 13.11 20.48
C GLN A 150 -2.14 12.63 21.75
N TYR A 151 -2.78 12.77 22.91
CA TYR A 151 -2.26 12.22 24.16
C TYR A 151 -2.12 10.69 24.11
N ILE A 152 -3.15 9.97 23.66
CA ILE A 152 -3.12 8.51 23.48
C ILE A 152 -2.02 8.11 22.46
N GLU A 153 -1.90 8.82 21.32
CA GLU A 153 -0.83 8.59 20.34
C GLU A 153 0.57 8.73 20.99
N SER A 154 0.74 9.72 21.86
CA SER A 154 2.01 9.94 22.56
C SER A 154 2.38 8.78 23.49
N LEU A 155 1.40 8.10 24.07
CA LEU A 155 1.62 6.93 24.93
C LEU A 155 2.05 5.71 24.09
N PHE A 156 1.48 5.51 22.90
CA PHE A 156 1.93 4.45 21.99
C PHE A 156 3.34 4.72 21.48
N LYS A 157 3.66 5.95 21.07
CA LYS A 157 5.02 6.34 20.63
C LYS A 157 6.11 6.09 21.67
N LYS A 158 5.78 6.23 22.95
CA LYS A 158 6.71 5.97 24.07
C LYS A 158 6.81 4.50 24.45
N GLU A 159 6.18 3.61 23.67
CA GLU A 159 6.09 2.17 23.98
C GLU A 159 5.54 1.91 25.40
N TYR A 160 4.77 2.86 25.93
CA TYR A 160 4.29 2.84 27.30
C TYR A 160 3.47 1.59 27.61
N PHE A 161 2.65 1.15 26.66
CA PHE A 161 1.82 -0.04 26.81
C PHE A 161 2.64 -1.33 26.62
N LEU A 162 3.71 -1.33 25.82
CA LEU A 162 4.62 -2.47 25.69
C LEU A 162 5.41 -2.72 26.98
N GLN A 163 5.78 -1.65 27.69
CA GLN A 163 6.45 -1.76 28.98
C GLN A 163 5.54 -2.25 30.12
N HIS A 164 4.21 -2.17 29.92
CA HIS A 164 3.19 -2.52 30.91
C HIS A 164 2.26 -3.63 30.38
N GLU A 165 2.78 -4.57 29.58
CA GLU A 165 1.98 -5.61 28.89
C GLU A 165 0.97 -6.32 29.81
N ASN A 166 1.34 -6.64 31.04
CA ASN A 166 0.46 -7.34 31.99
C ASN A 166 -0.67 -6.47 32.59
N ASN A 167 -0.66 -5.16 32.34
CA ASN A 167 -1.63 -4.20 32.92
C ASN A 167 -2.09 -3.15 31.90
N ALA A 168 -1.81 -3.33 30.61
CA ALA A 168 -2.11 -2.34 29.58
C ALA A 168 -3.60 -2.01 29.50
N GLU A 169 -4.48 -3.02 29.62
CA GLU A 169 -5.94 -2.87 29.60
C GLU A 169 -6.43 -2.07 30.80
N ASN A 170 -5.97 -2.39 32.00
CA ASN A 170 -6.35 -1.67 33.22
C ASN A 170 -5.89 -0.21 33.16
N LEU A 171 -4.70 0.02 32.63
CA LEU A 171 -4.16 1.36 32.48
C LEU A 171 -4.97 2.17 31.47
N LEU A 172 -5.27 1.59 30.29
CA LEU A 172 -6.13 2.21 29.29
C LEU A 172 -7.53 2.46 29.84
N ASN A 173 -8.15 1.49 30.52
CA ASN A 173 -9.44 1.66 31.19
C ASN A 173 -9.42 2.85 32.18
N SER A 174 -8.37 2.96 32.97
CA SER A 174 -8.22 4.08 33.91
C SER A 174 -8.13 5.42 33.18
N ILE A 175 -7.33 5.52 32.14
CA ILE A 175 -7.15 6.74 31.33
C ILE A 175 -8.48 7.14 30.66
N LEU A 176 -9.18 6.16 30.04
CA LEU A 176 -10.43 6.40 29.33
C LEU A 176 -11.54 6.84 30.30
N ASN A 177 -11.66 6.18 31.45
CA ASN A 177 -12.66 6.55 32.48
C ASN A 177 -12.38 7.92 33.08
N LYS A 178 -11.11 8.25 33.34
CA LYS A 178 -10.76 9.60 33.81
C LYS A 178 -11.19 10.66 32.81
N ASN A 179 -10.88 10.46 31.51
CA ASN A 179 -11.27 11.38 30.46
C ASN A 179 -12.80 11.46 30.32
N ALA A 180 -13.52 10.33 30.41
CA ALA A 180 -14.99 10.30 30.37
C ALA A 180 -15.63 11.07 31.54
N LYS A 181 -15.06 10.95 32.72
CA LYS A 181 -15.50 11.75 33.87
C LYS A 181 -15.27 13.24 33.67
N ASP A 182 -14.07 13.60 33.15
CA ASP A 182 -13.67 15.00 32.98
C ASP A 182 -14.43 15.71 31.85
N LEU A 183 -14.77 14.99 30.77
CA LEU A 183 -15.43 15.58 29.61
C LEU A 183 -16.96 15.43 29.60
N PHE A 184 -17.46 14.30 30.08
CA PHE A 184 -18.88 13.93 29.96
C PHE A 184 -19.57 13.71 31.32
N ASN A 185 -18.91 14.03 32.44
CA ASN A 185 -19.42 13.83 33.81
C ASN A 185 -19.85 12.39 34.08
N LEU A 186 -19.14 11.40 33.53
CA LEU A 186 -19.45 10.00 33.73
C LEU A 186 -19.26 9.63 35.20
N GLU A 187 -20.34 9.20 35.86
CA GLU A 187 -20.31 8.82 37.28
C GLU A 187 -19.84 7.39 37.51
N ASN A 188 -20.29 6.47 36.65
CA ASN A 188 -19.95 5.06 36.73
C ASN A 188 -18.86 4.67 35.71
N PRO A 189 -17.78 3.99 36.14
CA PRO A 189 -16.73 3.57 35.22
C PRO A 189 -17.26 2.53 34.25
N ILE A 190 -16.78 2.62 32.99
CA ILE A 190 -17.08 1.69 31.92
C ILE A 190 -15.89 0.73 31.77
N ASP A 191 -16.17 -0.56 31.61
CA ASP A 191 -15.16 -1.52 31.17
C ASP A 191 -15.07 -1.55 29.64
N PHE A 192 -14.02 -0.93 29.10
CA PHE A 192 -13.83 -0.80 27.64
C PHE A 192 -13.34 -2.09 27.00
N PHE A 193 -12.66 -2.96 27.72
CA PHE A 193 -11.98 -4.13 27.16
C PHE A 193 -12.56 -5.48 27.60
N GLY A 194 -13.23 -5.55 28.75
CA GLY A 194 -13.75 -6.78 29.32
C GLY A 194 -12.61 -7.78 29.63
N THR A 195 -12.76 -9.01 29.18
CA THR A 195 -11.76 -10.08 29.35
C THR A 195 -10.78 -10.19 28.18
N LYS A 196 -10.88 -9.31 27.17
CA LYS A 196 -10.06 -9.34 25.94
C LYS A 196 -8.88 -8.40 26.07
N THR A 197 -7.79 -8.74 25.39
CA THR A 197 -6.65 -7.82 25.26
C THR A 197 -7.05 -6.58 24.44
N TYR A 198 -6.38 -5.45 24.72
CA TYR A 198 -6.67 -4.21 23.99
C TYR A 198 -6.47 -4.40 22.47
N ILE A 199 -5.46 -5.19 22.04
CA ILE A 199 -5.22 -5.48 20.63
C ILE A 199 -6.40 -6.23 20.00
N GLU A 200 -6.95 -7.25 20.70
CA GLU A 200 -8.12 -7.99 20.21
C GLU A 200 -9.33 -7.07 20.05
N VAL A 201 -9.57 -6.20 21.00
CA VAL A 201 -10.69 -5.26 20.96
C VAL A 201 -10.47 -4.21 19.86
N LEU A 202 -9.27 -3.62 19.75
CA LEU A 202 -8.97 -2.65 18.71
C LEU A 202 -9.13 -3.25 17.31
N ASN A 203 -8.80 -4.53 17.10
CA ASN A 203 -9.00 -5.21 15.82
C ASN A 203 -10.47 -5.29 15.39
N THR A 204 -11.42 -5.07 16.30
CA THR A 204 -12.86 -5.02 15.97
C THR A 204 -13.28 -3.64 15.47
N THR A 205 -12.50 -2.58 15.69
CA THR A 205 -12.83 -1.23 15.25
C THR A 205 -12.83 -1.08 13.73
N ASN A 206 -13.64 -0.17 13.20
CA ASN A 206 -13.71 0.09 11.77
C ASN A 206 -12.37 0.60 11.21
N LYS A 207 -11.62 1.36 11.99
CA LYS A 207 -10.29 1.87 11.62
C LYS A 207 -9.32 0.72 11.36
N MET A 208 -9.19 -0.20 12.30
CA MET A 208 -8.33 -1.38 12.18
C MET A 208 -8.77 -2.31 11.05
N GLN A 209 -10.08 -2.55 10.89
CA GLN A 209 -10.60 -3.37 9.82
C GLN A 209 -10.33 -2.77 8.43
N LYS A 210 -10.54 -1.45 8.27
CA LYS A 210 -10.22 -0.74 7.02
C LYS A 210 -8.73 -0.83 6.70
N TRP A 211 -7.88 -0.63 7.71
CA TRP A 211 -6.45 -0.77 7.57
C TRP A 211 -6.04 -2.19 7.15
N SER A 212 -6.51 -3.20 7.86
CA SER A 212 -6.23 -4.61 7.57
C SER A 212 -6.57 -4.99 6.12
N LYS A 213 -7.74 -4.51 5.61
CA LYS A 213 -8.14 -4.70 4.21
C LYS A 213 -7.18 -4.03 3.22
N LYS A 214 -6.73 -2.80 3.51
CA LYS A 214 -5.76 -2.08 2.66
C LYS A 214 -4.42 -2.81 2.63
N PHE A 215 -3.93 -3.21 3.80
CA PHE A 215 -2.66 -3.92 3.93
C PHE A 215 -2.68 -5.31 3.27
N LYS A 216 -3.79 -6.03 3.39
CA LYS A 216 -3.98 -7.29 2.66
C LYS A 216 -3.90 -7.08 1.15
N ARG A 217 -4.61 -6.09 0.60
CA ARG A 217 -4.55 -5.75 -0.83
C ARG A 217 -3.14 -5.41 -1.29
N TYR A 218 -2.40 -4.66 -0.46
CA TYR A 218 -1.00 -4.38 -0.74
C TYR A 218 -0.17 -5.67 -0.83
N LYS A 219 -0.27 -6.58 0.16
CA LYS A 219 0.43 -7.87 0.14
C LYS A 219 0.09 -8.69 -1.11
N ASP A 220 -1.18 -8.74 -1.47
CA ASP A 220 -1.64 -9.43 -2.68
C ASP A 220 -1.04 -8.80 -3.95
N SER A 221 -0.94 -7.46 -4.01
CA SER A 221 -0.33 -6.76 -5.14
C SER A 221 1.17 -7.03 -5.24
N VAL A 222 1.90 -7.09 -4.12
CA VAL A 222 3.33 -7.47 -4.08
C VAL A 222 3.50 -8.91 -4.57
N ASN A 223 2.71 -9.85 -4.09
CA ASN A 223 2.76 -11.25 -4.51
C ASN A 223 2.50 -11.39 -6.03
N ASN A 224 1.50 -10.68 -6.54
CA ASN A 224 1.22 -10.65 -7.98
C ASN A 224 2.39 -10.04 -8.78
N PHE A 225 2.96 -8.93 -8.29
CA PHE A 225 4.12 -8.28 -8.92
C PHE A 225 5.32 -9.24 -9.00
N VAL A 226 5.63 -9.94 -7.91
CA VAL A 226 6.71 -10.95 -7.84
C VAL A 226 6.45 -12.09 -8.82
N ALA A 227 5.23 -12.64 -8.83
CA ALA A 227 4.86 -13.77 -9.68
C ALA A 227 4.91 -13.41 -11.17
N VAL A 228 4.32 -12.27 -11.55
CA VAL A 228 4.27 -11.80 -12.96
C VAL A 228 5.67 -11.53 -13.50
N ASN A 229 6.54 -10.94 -12.70
CA ASN A 229 7.88 -10.57 -13.09
C ASN A 229 8.93 -11.67 -12.84
N LYS A 230 8.52 -12.83 -12.31
CA LYS A 230 9.38 -14.00 -12.05
C LYS A 230 10.60 -13.64 -11.19
N ILE A 231 10.39 -12.78 -10.19
CA ILE A 231 11.44 -12.40 -9.26
C ILE A 231 11.78 -13.63 -8.41
N LYS A 232 13.03 -14.07 -8.47
CA LYS A 232 13.51 -15.12 -7.57
C LYS A 232 13.83 -14.48 -6.23
N GLU A 233 13.06 -14.80 -5.23
CA GLU A 233 13.45 -14.51 -3.86
C GLU A 233 14.76 -15.26 -3.59
N ASN A 234 15.85 -14.52 -3.41
CA ASN A 234 17.03 -15.11 -2.80
C ASN A 234 16.65 -15.44 -1.35
N ARG A 235 16.19 -16.66 -1.15
CA ARG A 235 16.07 -17.25 0.19
C ARG A 235 17.50 -17.52 0.68
N ASN A 236 18.25 -16.47 0.97
CA ASN A 236 19.40 -16.60 1.80
C ASN A 236 18.87 -16.95 3.19
N LYS A 237 18.90 -18.25 3.48
CA LYS A 237 18.86 -18.75 4.83
C LYS A 237 20.08 -18.17 5.54
N VAL A 238 19.85 -17.20 6.41
CA VAL A 238 20.77 -16.87 7.51
C VAL A 238 20.31 -17.66 8.71
#